data_82756e4ed010833af504ae4965546039
#
_entry.id   82756e4ed010833af504ae4965546039
#
_cell.length_a   1.000
_cell.length_b   1.000
_cell.length_c   1.000
_cell.angle_alpha   90.00
_cell.angle_beta   90.00
_cell.angle_gamma   90.00
#
_symmetry.space_group_name_H-M   'P 1'
#
loop_
_entity.id
_entity.type
_entity.pdbx_description
1 polymer ?
#
loop_
_entity_poly.entity_id
_entity_poly.type
_entity_poly.pdbx_seq_one_letter_code
_entity_poly.pdbx_strand_id
1 'polypeptide(L)'
;MFSPVQPFVSTHYNYRDHRKILVVDGRVGFTGGVNLADEYINHIEKYGRWKDAAVMLEGEAVRPLTILFLEMWSILREPEFEKFLSVPPHSVPAKGFAAPYGDCPLDGERVGEMVYIDLLNRAKRYIHIMTPYLILDGELETALKFAAERGVDVHLILPHVPDKKFAYALAKTHYASLLDSGVRI
;
A
#
# COMPACT_ATOMS: atom_id res chain seq x y z
N MET A 1 20.95 7.59 7.15
CA MET A 1 20.30 6.28 7.01
C MET A 1 19.19 6.23 8.06
N PHE A 2 17.97 5.97 7.67
CA PHE A 2 16.82 5.88 8.58
C PHE A 2 16.73 4.45 9.13
N SER A 3 16.56 4.32 10.46
CA SER A 3 16.39 3.04 11.16
C SER A 3 17.36 1.92 10.73
N PRO A 4 18.67 2.02 11.00
CA PRO A 4 19.62 0.97 10.66
C PRO A 4 19.27 -0.33 11.41
N VAL A 5 19.44 -1.47 10.74
CA VAL A 5 19.18 -2.79 11.35
C VAL A 5 20.19 -3.04 12.46
N GLN A 6 19.70 -3.18 13.69
CA GLN A 6 20.52 -3.70 14.79
C GLN A 6 20.15 -5.17 15.00
N PRO A 7 21.08 -6.10 14.89
CA PRO A 7 20.82 -7.50 15.22
C PRO A 7 20.62 -7.65 16.72
N PHE A 8 19.57 -8.38 17.09
CA PHE A 8 19.18 -8.79 18.44
C PHE A 8 18.28 -7.84 19.27
N VAL A 9 17.07 -8.35 19.50
CA VAL A 9 16.12 -8.06 20.59
C VAL A 9 15.67 -6.61 20.71
N SER A 10 14.85 -6.15 19.77
CA SER A 10 14.04 -4.95 19.98
C SER A 10 12.73 -5.03 19.22
N THR A 11 11.62 -4.76 19.89
CA THR A 11 10.29 -4.57 19.29
C THR A 11 10.27 -3.42 18.29
N HIS A 12 11.26 -2.53 18.30
CA HIS A 12 11.42 -1.43 17.36
C HIS A 12 11.72 -1.85 15.91
N TYR A 13 11.99 -3.13 15.64
CA TYR A 13 12.23 -3.63 14.28
C TYR A 13 11.03 -3.51 13.36
N ASN A 14 9.84 -3.39 13.90
CA ASN A 14 8.60 -3.29 13.13
C ASN A 14 8.28 -1.86 12.67
N TYR A 15 8.88 -0.85 13.27
CA TYR A 15 8.67 0.56 12.90
C TYR A 15 9.59 0.96 11.77
N ARG A 16 9.27 0.49 10.55
CA ARG A 16 10.00 0.85 9.33
C ARG A 16 9.06 1.51 8.35
N ASP A 17 9.51 2.60 7.75
CA ASP A 17 8.80 3.16 6.61
C ASP A 17 8.95 2.24 5.40
N HIS A 18 7.85 1.75 4.89
CA HIS A 18 7.79 0.89 3.71
C HIS A 18 7.22 1.61 2.49
N ARG A 19 6.88 2.88 2.61
CA ARG A 19 6.35 3.70 1.53
C ARG A 19 7.42 3.92 0.46
N LYS A 20 7.02 3.82 -0.80
CA LYS A 20 7.85 4.14 -1.96
C LYS A 20 7.31 5.43 -2.53
N ILE A 21 7.98 6.53 -2.25
CA ILE A 21 7.59 7.85 -2.70
C ILE A 21 8.76 8.46 -3.46
N LEU A 22 8.51 8.87 -4.71
CA LEU A 22 9.42 9.67 -5.51
C LEU A 22 8.67 10.91 -5.97
N VAL A 23 9.19 12.08 -5.66
CA VAL A 23 8.66 13.36 -6.15
C VAL A 23 9.74 14.07 -6.96
N VAL A 24 9.37 14.52 -8.14
CA VAL A 24 10.26 15.27 -9.05
C VAL A 24 9.71 16.67 -9.19
N ASP A 25 10.53 17.65 -8.78
CA ASP A 25 10.27 19.08 -8.88
C ASP A 25 8.94 19.56 -8.26
N GLY A 26 8.34 18.77 -7.35
CA GLY A 26 7.02 19.04 -6.79
C GLY A 26 5.87 18.99 -7.81
N ARG A 27 6.11 18.47 -9.01
CA ARG A 27 5.15 18.44 -10.14
C ARG A 27 4.69 17.06 -10.52
N VAL A 28 5.57 16.09 -10.41
CA VAL A 28 5.28 14.68 -10.71
C VAL A 28 5.62 13.84 -9.49
N GLY A 29 4.71 12.96 -9.10
CA GLY A 29 4.89 12.05 -7.98
C GLY A 29 4.63 10.61 -8.39
N PHE A 30 5.39 9.69 -7.80
CA PHE A 30 5.23 8.25 -7.98
C PHE A 30 5.08 7.57 -6.62
N THR A 31 4.16 6.62 -6.54
CA THR A 31 4.02 5.73 -5.40
C THR A 31 3.54 4.35 -5.85
N GLY A 32 3.81 3.32 -5.07
CA GLY A 32 3.40 1.95 -5.40
C GLY A 32 4.16 0.89 -4.63
N GLY A 33 4.13 -0.33 -5.14
CA GLY A 33 4.75 -1.50 -4.53
C GLY A 33 6.22 -1.71 -4.88
N VAL A 34 6.72 -1.07 -5.94
CA VAL A 34 8.05 -1.35 -6.52
C VAL A 34 9.18 -1.11 -5.52
N ASN A 35 9.95 -2.15 -5.23
CA ASN A 35 11.17 -2.06 -4.45
C ASN A 35 12.41 -1.91 -5.36
N LEU A 36 13.44 -1.22 -4.86
CA LEU A 36 14.70 -1.03 -5.59
C LEU A 36 15.63 -2.22 -5.31
N ALA A 37 15.37 -3.36 -5.96
CA ALA A 37 16.23 -4.53 -5.94
C ALA A 37 16.04 -5.35 -7.23
N ASP A 38 17.07 -6.08 -7.63
CA ASP A 38 17.16 -6.77 -8.91
C ASP A 38 16.07 -7.83 -9.11
N GLU A 39 15.67 -8.53 -8.04
CA GLU A 39 14.60 -9.52 -8.06
C GLU A 39 13.22 -8.91 -8.31
N TYR A 40 12.97 -7.65 -7.94
CA TYR A 40 11.68 -6.99 -8.09
C TYR A 40 11.52 -6.27 -9.43
N ILE A 41 12.61 -6.08 -10.17
CA ILE A 41 12.60 -5.53 -11.53
C ILE A 41 12.85 -6.60 -12.61
N ASN A 42 12.83 -7.88 -12.23
CA ASN A 42 13.08 -9.03 -13.09
C ASN A 42 14.49 -9.05 -13.75
N HIS A 43 15.47 -8.42 -13.11
CA HIS A 43 16.87 -8.55 -13.49
C HIS A 43 17.46 -9.88 -13.02
N ILE A 44 17.01 -10.35 -11.85
CA ILE A 44 17.28 -11.68 -11.31
C ILE A 44 15.94 -12.38 -11.06
N GLU A 45 15.77 -13.57 -11.65
CA GLU A 45 14.55 -14.36 -11.50
C GLU A 45 14.60 -15.27 -10.27
N LYS A 46 14.44 -14.69 -9.09
CA LYS A 46 14.50 -15.40 -7.79
C LYS A 46 13.18 -16.05 -7.39
N TYR A 47 12.07 -15.41 -7.72
CA TYR A 47 10.71 -15.80 -7.32
C TYR A 47 9.80 -16.03 -8.54
N GLY A 48 10.38 -16.36 -9.71
CA GLY A 48 9.68 -16.28 -10.96
C GLY A 48 9.53 -14.83 -11.45
N ARG A 49 8.71 -14.63 -12.45
CA ARG A 49 8.47 -13.29 -13.00
C ARG A 49 7.70 -12.44 -11.99
N TRP A 50 8.35 -11.40 -11.48
CA TRP A 50 7.76 -10.46 -10.55
C TRP A 50 6.86 -9.44 -11.28
N LYS A 51 5.64 -9.26 -10.78
CA LYS A 51 4.70 -8.24 -11.28
C LYS A 51 4.40 -7.27 -10.16
N ASP A 52 4.76 -6.02 -10.37
CA ASP A 52 4.49 -4.93 -9.44
C ASP A 52 3.71 -3.82 -10.16
N ALA A 53 3.22 -2.86 -9.40
CA ALA A 53 2.49 -1.72 -9.92
C ALA A 53 2.91 -0.42 -9.21
N ALA A 54 2.88 0.67 -9.95
CA ALA A 54 3.06 2.01 -9.43
C ALA A 54 2.06 2.95 -10.10
N VAL A 55 1.78 4.04 -9.43
CA VAL A 55 0.93 5.13 -9.92
C VAL A 55 1.80 6.36 -10.09
N MET A 56 1.66 7.03 -11.24
CA MET A 56 2.18 8.37 -11.48
C MET A 56 1.07 9.38 -11.29
N LEU A 57 1.35 10.43 -10.55
CA LEU A 57 0.45 11.54 -10.29
C LEU A 57 1.07 12.84 -10.79
N GLU A 58 0.23 13.71 -11.33
CA GLU A 58 0.56 15.08 -11.70
C GLU A 58 -0.45 16.04 -11.09
N GLY A 59 -0.07 17.30 -10.93
CA GLY A 59 -0.95 18.33 -10.39
C GLY A 59 -0.96 18.37 -8.86
N GLU A 60 -2.08 18.81 -8.29
CA GLU A 60 -2.20 19.08 -6.85
C GLU A 60 -2.01 17.84 -5.97
N ALA A 61 -2.32 16.65 -6.49
CA ALA A 61 -2.14 15.38 -5.77
C ALA A 61 -0.67 15.04 -5.46
N VAL A 62 0.30 15.74 -6.07
CA VAL A 62 1.73 15.57 -5.76
C VAL A 62 2.09 16.20 -4.41
N ARG A 63 1.40 17.26 -4.01
CA ARG A 63 1.67 17.95 -2.74
C ARG A 63 1.52 17.05 -1.51
N PRO A 64 0.47 16.25 -1.34
CA PRO A 64 0.39 15.27 -0.25
C PRO A 64 1.55 14.27 -0.24
N LEU A 65 2.01 13.77 -1.39
CA LEU A 65 3.19 12.89 -1.43
C LEU A 65 4.45 13.60 -0.95
N THR A 66 4.61 14.87 -1.30
CA THR A 66 5.73 15.70 -0.82
C THR A 66 5.67 15.85 0.71
N ILE A 67 4.48 16.11 1.26
CA ILE A 67 4.28 16.23 2.71
C ILE A 67 4.66 14.93 3.41
N LEU A 68 4.12 13.80 2.96
CA LEU A 68 4.42 12.48 3.52
C LEU A 68 5.92 12.15 3.52
N PHE A 69 6.65 12.56 2.49
CA PHE A 69 8.10 12.40 2.45
C PHE A 69 8.78 13.32 3.47
N LEU A 70 8.40 14.59 3.52
CA LEU A 70 9.01 15.58 4.41
C LEU A 70 8.74 15.29 5.89
N GLU A 71 7.57 14.77 6.24
CA GLU A 71 7.25 14.29 7.59
C GLU A 71 8.26 13.23 8.06
N MET A 72 8.54 12.23 7.22
CA MET A 72 9.54 11.21 7.54
C MET A 72 10.96 11.76 7.58
N TRP A 73 11.26 12.72 6.71
CA TRP A 73 12.56 13.41 6.70
C TRP A 73 12.77 14.22 7.97
N SER A 74 11.71 14.83 8.51
CA SER A 74 11.74 15.67 9.71
C SER A 74 12.14 14.93 10.99
N ILE A 75 12.00 13.61 11.03
CA ILE A 75 12.43 12.78 12.17
C ILE A 75 13.96 12.86 12.37
N LEU A 76 14.72 13.07 11.30
CA LEU A 76 16.19 13.09 11.35
C LEU A 76 16.81 14.45 11.07
N ARG A 77 16.08 15.32 10.39
CA ARG A 77 16.56 16.63 9.95
C ARG A 77 15.42 17.62 9.90
N GLU A 78 15.68 18.85 10.21
CA GLU A 78 14.71 19.93 10.04
C GLU A 78 14.50 20.18 8.53
N PRO A 79 13.28 20.00 7.99
CA PRO A 79 13.00 20.15 6.58
C PRO A 79 12.74 21.61 6.23
N GLU A 80 13.18 22.01 5.05
CA GLU A 80 12.84 23.30 4.45
C GLU A 80 11.43 23.20 3.81
N PHE A 81 10.36 23.06 4.62
CA PHE A 81 9.00 22.85 4.12
C PHE A 81 8.58 23.90 3.10
N GLU A 82 8.84 25.19 3.36
CA GLU A 82 8.48 26.28 2.45
C GLU A 82 9.08 26.09 1.06
N LYS A 83 10.35 25.71 0.99
CA LYS A 83 11.05 25.49 -0.28
C LYS A 83 10.38 24.44 -1.16
N PHE A 84 9.92 23.35 -0.56
CA PHE A 84 9.34 22.24 -1.31
C PHE A 84 7.83 22.38 -1.52
N LEU A 85 7.11 23.07 -0.62
CA LEU A 85 5.67 23.23 -0.69
C LEU A 85 5.21 24.53 -1.37
N SER A 86 6.13 25.48 -1.64
CA SER A 86 5.83 26.68 -2.40
C SER A 86 5.82 26.50 -3.92
N VAL A 87 6.18 25.30 -4.40
CA VAL A 87 6.11 24.99 -5.83
C VAL A 87 4.65 25.09 -6.28
N PRO A 88 4.33 25.95 -7.25
CA PRO A 88 2.96 26.07 -7.75
C PRO A 88 2.51 24.74 -8.34
N PRO A 89 1.29 24.27 -8.02
CA PRO A 89 0.78 23.04 -8.59
C PRO A 89 0.71 23.19 -10.11
N HIS A 90 1.22 22.17 -10.80
CA HIS A 90 1.07 22.09 -12.25
C HIS A 90 -0.33 21.63 -12.57
N SER A 91 -1.16 22.50 -13.14
CA SER A 91 -2.52 22.14 -13.53
C SER A 91 -2.47 21.30 -14.80
N VAL A 92 -2.99 20.07 -14.69
CA VAL A 92 -3.19 19.17 -15.82
C VAL A 92 -4.69 18.91 -16.02
N PRO A 93 -5.17 18.80 -17.26
CA PRO A 93 -6.56 18.40 -17.50
C PRO A 93 -6.79 17.00 -16.93
N ALA A 94 -7.65 16.89 -15.93
CA ALA A 94 -7.95 15.62 -15.27
C ALA A 94 -9.47 15.42 -15.10
N LYS A 95 -9.88 14.16 -15.13
CA LYS A 95 -11.25 13.75 -14.81
C LYS A 95 -11.20 12.90 -13.54
N GLY A 96 -11.54 13.51 -12.41
CA GLY A 96 -11.57 12.82 -11.12
C GLY A 96 -10.60 13.40 -10.10
N PHE A 97 -10.46 12.69 -9.00
CA PHE A 97 -9.67 13.11 -7.86
C PHE A 97 -8.67 12.01 -7.46
N ALA A 98 -7.50 12.40 -6.99
CA ALA A 98 -6.55 11.53 -6.33
C ALA A 98 -6.24 12.12 -4.95
N ALA A 99 -6.32 11.30 -3.92
CA ALA A 99 -6.08 11.69 -2.54
C ALA A 99 -5.01 10.79 -1.92
N PRO A 100 -3.72 11.06 -2.13
CA PRO A 100 -2.66 10.35 -1.42
C PRO A 100 -2.77 10.58 0.06
N TYR A 101 -2.69 9.51 0.84
CA TYR A 101 -2.67 9.55 2.29
C TYR A 101 -1.59 8.60 2.83
N GLY A 102 -1.14 8.83 4.03
CA GLY A 102 -0.26 7.93 4.78
C GLY A 102 -1.01 7.28 5.92
N ASP A 103 -0.48 6.16 6.38
CA ASP A 103 -0.89 5.49 7.60
C ASP A 103 0.31 5.40 8.53
N CYS A 104 0.12 5.60 9.82
CA CYS A 104 1.18 5.66 10.80
C CYS A 104 0.75 4.91 12.07
N PRO A 105 1.54 3.95 12.58
CA PRO A 105 1.18 3.22 13.79
C PRO A 105 1.32 4.04 15.07
N LEU A 106 1.80 5.28 14.99
CA LEU A 106 2.13 6.12 16.15
C LEU A 106 1.04 7.14 16.51
N ASP A 107 0.08 7.38 15.60
CA ASP A 107 -1.00 8.36 15.81
C ASP A 107 -2.29 7.74 16.37
N GLY A 108 -2.35 6.41 16.46
CA GLY A 108 -3.52 5.69 16.96
C GLY A 108 -4.67 5.59 15.96
N GLU A 109 -4.51 6.14 14.75
CA GLU A 109 -5.49 6.08 13.67
C GLU A 109 -5.23 4.89 12.74
N ARG A 110 -6.28 4.30 12.20
CA ARG A 110 -6.21 3.19 11.25
C ARG A 110 -6.78 3.61 9.89
N VAL A 111 -6.21 4.66 9.33
CA VAL A 111 -6.73 5.29 8.09
C VAL A 111 -6.80 4.29 6.94
N GLY A 112 -5.74 3.50 6.75
CA GLY A 112 -5.67 2.48 5.70
C GLY A 112 -6.78 1.43 5.82
N GLU A 113 -6.95 0.86 6.99
CA GLU A 113 -7.98 -0.13 7.29
C GLU A 113 -9.39 0.43 7.07
N MET A 114 -9.66 1.63 7.61
CA MET A 114 -10.96 2.28 7.47
C MET A 114 -11.33 2.59 6.02
N VAL A 115 -10.36 3.03 5.22
CA VAL A 115 -10.56 3.27 3.78
C VAL A 115 -10.87 1.96 3.05
N TYR A 116 -10.14 0.87 3.34
CA TYR A 116 -10.44 -0.44 2.75
C TYR A 116 -11.84 -0.92 3.11
N ILE A 117 -12.23 -0.87 4.39
CA ILE A 117 -13.56 -1.28 4.85
C ILE A 117 -14.65 -0.44 4.17
N ASP A 118 -14.48 0.89 4.07
CA ASP A 118 -15.45 1.77 3.40
C ASP A 118 -15.60 1.40 1.91
N LEU A 119 -14.49 1.19 1.19
CA LEU A 119 -14.52 0.76 -0.20
C LEU A 119 -15.21 -0.58 -0.41
N LEU A 120 -14.93 -1.58 0.44
CA LEU A 120 -15.56 -2.89 0.41
C LEU A 120 -17.08 -2.78 0.65
N ASN A 121 -17.50 -1.97 1.61
CA ASN A 121 -18.90 -1.77 1.94
C ASN A 121 -19.67 -1.00 0.84
N ARG A 122 -19.04 -0.09 0.13
CA ARG A 122 -19.64 0.69 -0.98
C ARG A 122 -19.64 -0.04 -2.31
N ALA A 123 -18.84 -1.07 -2.47
CA ALA A 123 -18.78 -1.82 -3.71
C ALA A 123 -20.12 -2.43 -4.08
N LYS A 124 -20.52 -2.31 -5.35
CA LYS A 124 -21.82 -2.77 -5.87
C LYS A 124 -21.71 -3.85 -6.95
N ARG A 125 -20.61 -3.94 -7.65
CA ARG A 125 -20.46 -4.85 -8.78
C ARG A 125 -19.30 -5.82 -8.59
N TYR A 126 -18.10 -5.33 -8.35
CA TYR A 126 -16.91 -6.16 -8.19
C TYR A 126 -15.89 -5.54 -7.25
N ILE A 127 -15.07 -6.39 -6.66
CA ILE A 127 -13.90 -6.08 -5.86
C ILE A 127 -12.77 -6.97 -6.36
N HIS A 128 -11.72 -6.38 -6.92
CA HIS A 128 -10.53 -7.11 -7.36
C HIS A 128 -9.33 -6.61 -6.56
N ILE A 129 -8.75 -7.47 -5.76
CA ILE A 129 -7.60 -7.16 -4.90
C ILE A 129 -6.43 -8.02 -5.33
N MET A 130 -5.30 -7.38 -5.61
CA MET A 130 -4.03 -8.05 -5.84
C MET A 130 -3.08 -7.71 -4.69
N THR A 131 -2.63 -8.72 -3.97
CA THR A 131 -1.71 -8.55 -2.84
C THR A 131 -0.74 -9.70 -2.73
N PRO A 132 0.53 -9.46 -2.39
CA PRO A 132 1.48 -10.54 -2.13
C PRO A 132 1.21 -11.25 -0.79
N TYR A 133 0.56 -10.58 0.15
CA TYR A 133 0.32 -11.09 1.50
C TYR A 133 -1.12 -10.84 1.92
N LEU A 134 -1.88 -11.91 2.04
CA LEU A 134 -3.23 -11.86 2.60
C LEU A 134 -3.14 -12.08 4.11
N ILE A 135 -2.94 -10.99 4.83
CA ILE A 135 -2.90 -10.98 6.30
C ILE A 135 -4.08 -10.12 6.74
N LEU A 136 -5.18 -10.78 7.06
CA LEU A 136 -6.44 -10.13 7.43
C LEU A 136 -6.61 -10.11 8.95
N ASP A 137 -7.20 -9.05 9.44
CA ASP A 137 -7.87 -9.04 10.73
C ASP A 137 -9.35 -9.47 10.58
N GLY A 138 -10.06 -9.53 11.69
CA GLY A 138 -11.46 -9.98 11.70
C GLY A 138 -12.38 -9.02 10.96
N GLU A 139 -12.11 -7.73 11.00
CA GLU A 139 -12.92 -6.67 10.41
C GLU A 139 -12.83 -6.71 8.87
N LEU A 140 -11.63 -6.79 8.31
CA LEU A 140 -11.43 -6.90 6.86
C LEU A 140 -11.92 -8.23 6.31
N GLU A 141 -11.69 -9.35 7.02
CA GLU A 141 -12.25 -10.64 6.63
C GLU A 141 -13.77 -10.60 6.58
N THR A 142 -14.41 -10.05 7.60
CA THR A 142 -15.87 -9.89 7.66
C THR A 142 -16.38 -9.00 6.52
N ALA A 143 -15.71 -7.89 6.22
CA ALA A 143 -16.11 -6.98 5.15
C ALA A 143 -16.02 -7.65 3.76
N LEU A 144 -14.99 -8.46 3.50
CA LEU A 144 -14.83 -9.21 2.25
C LEU A 144 -15.92 -10.27 2.09
N LYS A 145 -16.21 -11.05 3.13
CA LYS A 145 -17.26 -12.06 3.15
C LYS A 145 -18.62 -11.42 2.92
N PHE A 146 -18.93 -10.37 3.68
CA PHE A 146 -20.18 -9.64 3.55
C PHE A 146 -20.37 -9.04 2.16
N ALA A 147 -19.30 -8.52 1.53
CA ALA A 147 -19.38 -8.05 0.16
C ALA A 147 -19.76 -9.15 -0.83
N ALA A 148 -19.16 -10.36 -0.71
CA ALA A 148 -19.48 -11.50 -1.56
C ALA A 148 -20.92 -12.00 -1.31
N GLU A 149 -21.34 -12.10 -0.06
CA GLU A 149 -22.71 -12.51 0.32
C GLU A 149 -23.78 -11.51 -0.17
N ARG A 150 -23.44 -10.24 -0.33
CA ARG A 150 -24.31 -9.23 -0.97
C ARG A 150 -24.41 -9.38 -2.50
N GLY A 151 -23.67 -10.33 -3.10
CA GLY A 151 -23.64 -10.55 -4.53
C GLY A 151 -22.59 -9.70 -5.29
N VAL A 152 -21.63 -9.09 -4.59
CA VAL A 152 -20.49 -8.44 -5.22
C VAL A 152 -19.50 -9.51 -5.69
N ASP A 153 -18.99 -9.39 -6.91
CA ASP A 153 -17.99 -10.31 -7.45
C ASP A 153 -16.62 -10.01 -6.84
N VAL A 154 -16.21 -10.78 -5.84
CA VAL A 154 -14.98 -10.57 -5.07
C VAL A 154 -13.87 -11.51 -5.53
N HIS A 155 -12.78 -10.97 -6.03
CA HIS A 155 -11.59 -11.70 -6.46
C HIS A 155 -10.36 -11.28 -5.67
N LEU A 156 -9.65 -12.24 -5.09
CA LEU A 156 -8.34 -12.07 -4.47
C LEU A 156 -7.29 -12.73 -5.36
N ILE A 157 -6.31 -11.97 -5.78
CA ILE A 157 -5.22 -12.44 -6.65
C ILE A 157 -3.94 -12.48 -5.80
N LEU A 158 -3.44 -13.68 -5.57
CA LEU A 158 -2.28 -13.96 -4.72
C LEU A 158 -1.15 -14.59 -5.54
N PRO A 159 0.12 -14.47 -5.10
CA PRO A 159 1.23 -15.06 -5.82
C PRO A 159 1.19 -16.59 -5.76
N HIS A 160 1.45 -17.24 -6.90
CA HIS A 160 1.62 -18.69 -6.97
C HIS A 160 2.94 -19.14 -6.32
N VAL A 161 4.01 -18.37 -6.54
CA VAL A 161 5.32 -18.62 -5.93
C VAL A 161 5.55 -17.61 -4.81
N PRO A 162 5.48 -18.04 -3.53
CA PRO A 162 5.60 -17.13 -2.40
C PRO A 162 7.08 -16.77 -2.15
N ASP A 163 7.36 -15.49 -1.95
CA ASP A 163 8.65 -14.99 -1.46
C ASP A 163 8.78 -15.14 0.06
N LYS A 164 7.66 -15.11 0.80
CA LYS A 164 7.56 -15.25 2.25
C LYS A 164 6.68 -16.44 2.63
N LYS A 165 7.31 -17.58 2.89
CA LYS A 165 6.60 -18.84 3.21
C LYS A 165 5.65 -18.73 4.41
N PHE A 166 6.05 -17.98 5.45
CA PHE A 166 5.21 -17.79 6.63
C PHE A 166 3.94 -16.99 6.32
N ALA A 167 4.07 -15.85 5.63
CA ALA A 167 2.92 -15.04 5.23
C ALA A 167 1.97 -15.82 4.29
N TYR A 168 2.52 -16.64 3.42
CA TYR A 168 1.74 -17.51 2.55
C TYR A 168 0.98 -18.61 3.31
N ALA A 169 1.62 -19.20 4.33
CA ALA A 169 0.94 -20.18 5.19
C ALA A 169 -0.20 -19.52 5.99
N LEU A 170 0.02 -18.30 6.49
CA LEU A 170 -1.01 -17.52 7.19
C LEU A 170 -2.18 -17.19 6.25
N ALA A 171 -1.90 -16.74 5.01
CA ALA A 171 -2.94 -16.47 4.02
C ALA A 171 -3.87 -17.65 3.81
N LYS A 172 -3.32 -18.87 3.78
CA LYS A 172 -4.12 -20.11 3.59
C LYS A 172 -5.12 -20.40 4.71
N THR A 173 -4.91 -19.88 5.91
CA THR A 173 -5.84 -20.07 7.02
C THR A 173 -7.19 -19.38 6.78
N HIS A 174 -7.20 -18.33 5.96
CA HIS A 174 -8.40 -17.58 5.60
C HIS A 174 -9.15 -18.17 4.38
N TYR A 175 -8.50 -19.04 3.57
CA TYR A 175 -9.07 -19.46 2.28
C TYR A 175 -10.41 -20.16 2.42
N ALA A 176 -10.53 -21.15 3.31
CA ALA A 176 -11.77 -21.90 3.47
C ALA A 176 -12.95 -20.97 3.80
N SER A 177 -12.79 -20.12 4.81
CA SER A 177 -13.81 -19.18 5.26
C SER A 177 -14.22 -18.18 4.17
N LEU A 178 -13.27 -17.68 3.39
CA LEU A 178 -13.53 -16.74 2.30
C LEU A 178 -14.23 -17.44 1.11
N LEU A 179 -13.76 -18.62 0.71
CA LEU A 179 -14.36 -19.41 -0.37
C LEU A 179 -15.80 -19.82 -0.04
N ASP A 180 -16.07 -20.24 1.20
CA ASP A 180 -17.41 -20.60 1.67
C ASP A 180 -18.40 -19.43 1.57
N SER A 181 -17.92 -18.19 1.69
CA SER A 181 -18.73 -16.97 1.54
C SER A 181 -18.85 -16.49 0.07
N GLY A 182 -18.24 -17.19 -0.89
CA GLY A 182 -18.30 -16.85 -2.32
C GLY A 182 -17.19 -15.96 -2.84
N VAL A 183 -16.17 -15.67 -2.02
CA VAL A 183 -14.95 -14.98 -2.50
C VAL A 183 -14.15 -15.94 -3.40
N ARG A 184 -13.62 -15.43 -4.49
CA ARG A 184 -12.75 -16.18 -5.42
C ARG A 184 -11.28 -15.86 -5.14
N ILE A 185 -10.44 -16.91 -5.08
CA ILE A 185 -9.01 -16.79 -4.79
C ILE A 185 -8.21 -17.50 -5.89
#